data_ae62ddf2f9c9a269dd10c4b3bf82e38c
#
_entry.id   ae62ddf2f9c9a269dd10c4b3bf82e38c
#
_cell.length_a   1.000
_cell.length_b   1.000
_cell.length_c   1.000
_cell.angle_alpha   90.00
_cell.angle_beta   90.00
_cell.angle_gamma   90.00
#
_symmetry.space_group_name_H-M   'P 1'
#
loop_
_entity.id
_entity.type
_entity.pdbx_description
1 polymer ?
#
loop_
_entity_poly.entity_id
_entity_poly.type
_entity_poly.pdbx_seq_one_letter_code
_entity_poly.pdbx_strand_id
1 'polypeptide(L)'
;MSNISLFTSLIAKMLPTDYVGFTFFVGCMAMMAASAFFFLSLSQFDKKWRTSVLVSGLITFIAAVHYFYMRDYWAAFQESPTFFRYVDWILTVPLMCLEFYLILKVAGAKQNLLWKMIFYSVIMLVTGYFGEAVDKPNAWMWGLVSGIAYFAIVYEIWMGEASKLAATAGGNVLSAHKILCWFVLVGWAIYPLGYMLGTDGWYTSILGKGNVDVAYNIADAINKIGFGLVIYSLAVKSQKD
;
A
#
# COMPACT_ATOMS: atom_id res chain seq x y z
N MET A 1 -1.53 30.48 29.45
CA MET A 1 -0.64 29.87 28.43
C MET A 1 -0.72 30.74 27.19
N SER A 2 0.40 31.29 26.75
CA SER A 2 0.41 32.18 25.59
C SER A 2 0.13 31.38 24.30
N ASN A 3 -0.56 31.97 23.31
CA ASN A 3 -0.87 31.37 22.01
C ASN A 3 0.39 30.83 21.29
N ILE A 4 1.58 31.36 21.62
CA ILE A 4 2.89 30.92 21.11
C ILE A 4 3.28 29.55 21.69
N SER A 5 2.96 29.25 22.96
CA SER A 5 3.25 27.94 23.55
C SER A 5 2.34 26.84 23.00
N LEU A 6 1.10 27.20 22.59
CA LEU A 6 0.20 26.31 21.92
C LEU A 6 0.67 26.00 20.48
N PHE A 7 1.19 27.00 19.77
CA PHE A 7 1.72 26.84 18.41
C PHE A 7 3.03 26.03 18.38
N THR A 8 3.91 26.20 19.38
CA THR A 8 5.14 25.40 19.49
C THR A 8 4.88 23.98 19.97
N SER A 9 3.78 23.69 20.64
CA SER A 9 3.38 22.32 20.98
C SER A 9 2.71 21.59 19.81
N LEU A 10 2.19 22.31 18.83
CA LEU A 10 1.59 21.76 17.60
C LEU A 10 2.61 21.36 16.54
N ILE A 11 3.84 21.90 16.62
CA ILE A 11 4.97 21.42 15.80
C ILE A 11 5.72 20.38 16.64
N ALA A 12 5.25 19.15 16.61
CA ALA A 12 5.95 18.04 17.24
C ALA A 12 7.40 17.99 16.75
N LYS A 13 8.35 18.28 17.65
CA LYS A 13 9.77 18.28 17.32
C LYS A 13 10.23 16.85 17.11
N MET A 14 10.61 16.53 15.89
CA MET A 14 11.28 15.28 15.58
C MET A 14 12.68 15.32 16.25
N LEU A 15 12.94 14.37 17.13
CA LEU A 15 14.24 14.23 17.78
C LEU A 15 15.18 13.42 16.86
N PRO A 16 16.48 13.73 16.81
CA PRO A 16 17.46 12.96 16.02
C PRO A 16 17.55 11.48 16.41
N THR A 17 17.08 11.13 17.62
CA THR A 17 17.04 9.77 18.16
C THR A 17 15.72 9.05 17.89
N ASP A 18 14.72 9.73 17.34
CA ASP A 18 13.43 9.15 17.00
C ASP A 18 13.46 8.53 15.59
N TYR A 19 13.94 7.29 15.52
CA TYR A 19 14.06 6.57 14.25
C TYR A 19 12.69 6.27 13.63
N VAL A 20 11.65 6.04 14.42
CA VAL A 20 10.29 5.79 13.91
C VAL A 20 9.72 7.05 13.30
N GLY A 21 9.72 8.15 14.03
CA GLY A 21 9.30 9.47 13.52
C GLY A 21 10.07 9.88 12.27
N PHE A 22 11.40 9.59 12.23
CA PHE A 22 12.22 9.84 11.05
C PHE A 22 11.76 9.04 9.83
N THR A 23 11.40 7.74 9.99
CA THR A 23 10.90 6.94 8.87
C THR A 23 9.54 7.40 8.38
N PHE A 24 8.65 7.91 9.24
CA PHE A 24 7.42 8.58 8.81
C PHE A 24 7.72 9.82 7.97
N PHE A 25 8.67 10.65 8.41
CA PHE A 25 9.06 11.85 7.68
C PHE A 25 9.65 11.53 6.30
N VAL A 26 10.62 10.61 6.23
CA VAL A 26 11.24 10.20 4.96
C VAL A 26 10.22 9.56 4.03
N GLY A 27 9.33 8.69 4.54
CA GLY A 27 8.25 8.08 3.78
C GLY A 27 7.30 9.13 3.20
N CYS A 28 6.90 10.12 4.01
CA CYS A 28 6.07 11.24 3.55
C CYS A 28 6.74 12.00 2.39
N MET A 29 8.01 12.41 2.57
CA MET A 29 8.74 13.17 1.55
C MET A 29 8.96 12.37 0.27
N ALA A 30 9.31 11.08 0.39
CA ALA A 30 9.50 10.21 -0.76
C ALA A 30 8.21 10.01 -1.57
N MET A 31 7.08 9.75 -0.88
CA MET A 31 5.78 9.58 -1.54
C MET A 31 5.25 10.90 -2.12
N MET A 32 5.51 12.04 -1.48
CA MET A 32 5.19 13.35 -2.03
C MET A 32 5.97 13.63 -3.32
N ALA A 33 7.27 13.34 -3.33
CA ALA A 33 8.12 13.48 -4.53
C ALA A 33 7.67 12.55 -5.66
N ALA A 34 7.34 11.28 -5.34
CA ALA A 34 6.83 10.33 -6.31
C ALA A 34 5.47 10.75 -6.88
N SER A 35 4.57 11.26 -6.03
CA SER A 35 3.28 11.81 -6.46
C SER A 35 3.45 12.97 -7.44
N ALA A 36 4.31 13.93 -7.11
CA ALA A 36 4.64 15.04 -8.01
C ALA A 36 5.20 14.54 -9.34
N PHE A 37 6.13 13.57 -9.31
CA PHE A 37 6.71 12.96 -10.51
C PHE A 37 5.63 12.35 -11.40
N PHE A 38 4.73 11.53 -10.84
CA PHE A 38 3.66 10.88 -11.61
C PHE A 38 2.69 11.91 -12.20
N PHE A 39 2.23 12.90 -11.42
CA PHE A 39 1.30 13.91 -11.91
C PHE A 39 1.92 14.80 -13.00
N LEU A 40 3.16 15.24 -12.83
CA LEU A 40 3.85 16.06 -13.83
C LEU A 40 4.14 15.30 -15.13
N SER A 41 4.27 13.97 -15.06
CA SER A 41 4.53 13.14 -16.25
C SER A 41 3.28 12.81 -17.06
N LEU A 42 2.06 13.11 -16.58
CA LEU A 42 0.81 12.72 -17.24
C LEU A 42 0.67 13.21 -18.68
N SER A 43 1.19 14.40 -18.98
CA SER A 43 1.14 14.98 -20.34
C SER A 43 1.97 14.20 -21.36
N GLN A 44 2.91 13.36 -20.90
CA GLN A 44 3.80 12.57 -21.75
C GLN A 44 3.12 11.30 -22.28
N PHE A 45 1.95 10.91 -21.74
CA PHE A 45 1.33 9.62 -22.04
C PHE A 45 0.02 9.77 -22.82
N ASP A 46 -0.24 8.79 -23.69
CA ASP A 46 -1.50 8.60 -24.38
C ASP A 46 -2.63 8.29 -23.38
N LYS A 47 -3.88 8.54 -23.80
CA LYS A 47 -5.08 8.27 -22.98
C LYS A 47 -5.10 6.86 -22.38
N LYS A 48 -4.55 5.87 -23.09
CA LYS A 48 -4.48 4.47 -22.68
C LYS A 48 -3.71 4.28 -21.36
N TRP A 49 -2.55 4.93 -21.21
CA TRP A 49 -1.67 4.77 -20.06
C TRP A 49 -1.78 5.91 -19.04
N ARG A 50 -2.29 7.05 -19.46
CA ARG A 50 -2.45 8.24 -18.60
C ARG A 50 -3.23 7.94 -17.33
N THR A 51 -4.33 7.15 -17.44
CA THR A 51 -5.15 6.79 -16.27
C THR A 51 -4.36 5.94 -15.27
N SER A 52 -3.55 4.98 -15.72
CA SER A 52 -2.72 4.16 -14.83
C SER A 52 -1.67 5.01 -14.09
N VAL A 53 -0.97 5.89 -14.80
CA VAL A 53 0.01 6.80 -14.17
C VAL A 53 -0.67 7.79 -13.22
N LEU A 54 -1.90 8.24 -13.54
CA LEU A 54 -2.71 9.06 -12.64
C LEU A 54 -3.03 8.31 -11.33
N VAL A 55 -3.41 7.04 -11.43
CA VAL A 55 -3.71 6.20 -10.25
C VAL A 55 -2.48 6.03 -9.38
N SER A 56 -1.29 5.80 -9.97
CA SER A 56 -0.01 5.76 -9.23
C SER A 56 0.25 7.07 -8.48
N GLY A 57 -0.04 8.21 -9.11
CA GLY A 57 0.04 9.53 -8.49
C GLY A 57 -0.92 9.68 -7.32
N LEU A 58 -2.16 9.20 -7.45
CA LEU A 58 -3.16 9.24 -6.37
C LEU A 58 -2.78 8.34 -5.20
N ILE A 59 -2.28 7.12 -5.45
CA ILE A 59 -1.82 6.19 -4.40
C ILE A 59 -0.72 6.84 -3.57
N THR A 60 0.31 7.40 -4.21
CA THR A 60 1.43 8.02 -3.52
C THR A 60 1.04 9.34 -2.84
N PHE A 61 0.11 10.11 -3.42
CA PHE A 61 -0.41 11.33 -2.82
C PHE A 61 -1.22 11.06 -1.54
N ILE A 62 -2.18 10.12 -1.60
CA ILE A 62 -2.98 9.72 -0.44
C ILE A 62 -2.06 9.25 0.69
N ALA A 63 -1.09 8.39 0.37
CA ALA A 63 -0.13 7.91 1.34
C ALA A 63 0.74 9.03 1.93
N ALA A 64 1.23 9.97 1.12
CA ALA A 64 2.02 11.11 1.61
C ALA A 64 1.25 11.93 2.65
N VAL A 65 -0.04 12.22 2.39
CA VAL A 65 -0.91 12.96 3.32
C VAL A 65 -1.09 12.17 4.62
N HIS A 66 -1.37 10.86 4.55
CA HIS A 66 -1.52 10.03 5.76
C HIS A 66 -0.23 9.93 6.56
N TYR A 67 0.92 9.81 5.90
CA TYR A 67 2.23 9.78 6.56
C TYR A 67 2.55 11.08 7.28
N PHE A 68 2.09 12.21 6.77
CA PHE A 68 2.18 13.49 7.48
C PHE A 68 1.40 13.44 8.80
N TYR A 69 0.14 12.98 8.78
CA TYR A 69 -0.69 12.82 9.98
C TYR A 69 -0.16 11.75 10.94
N MET A 70 0.30 10.61 10.41
CA MET A 70 0.86 9.52 11.22
C MET A 70 2.13 9.95 11.95
N ARG A 71 2.97 10.76 11.31
CA ARG A 71 4.15 11.35 11.96
C ARG A 71 3.74 12.23 13.14
N ASP A 72 2.76 13.08 12.96
CA ASP A 72 2.32 14.00 14.01
C ASP A 72 1.66 13.24 15.18
N TYR A 73 0.89 12.19 14.86
CA TYR A 73 0.33 11.28 15.86
C TYR A 73 1.44 10.57 16.67
N TRP A 74 2.41 9.97 15.97
CA TRP A 74 3.56 9.32 16.61
C TRP A 74 4.33 10.29 17.52
N ALA A 75 4.62 11.49 17.04
CA ALA A 75 5.36 12.48 17.80
C ALA A 75 4.61 12.94 19.07
N ALA A 76 3.28 12.97 19.05
CA ALA A 76 2.46 13.36 20.17
C ALA A 76 2.25 12.23 21.20
N PHE A 77 2.09 10.99 20.75
CA PHE A 77 1.63 9.88 21.59
C PHE A 77 2.66 8.75 21.76
N GLN A 78 3.67 8.67 20.90
CA GLN A 78 4.68 7.58 20.84
C GLN A 78 4.01 6.19 20.73
N GLU A 79 2.87 6.14 20.05
CA GLU A 79 2.07 4.94 19.80
C GLU A 79 1.89 4.73 18.30
N SER A 80 1.77 3.47 17.88
CA SER A 80 1.53 3.12 16.47
C SER A 80 0.22 3.74 15.97
N PRO A 81 0.24 4.50 14.85
CA PRO A 81 -0.93 5.16 14.28
C PRO A 81 -1.83 4.18 13.51
N THR A 82 -2.18 3.02 14.11
CA THR A 82 -2.87 1.90 13.47
C THR A 82 -4.13 2.34 12.71
N PHE A 83 -4.97 3.20 13.32
CA PHE A 83 -6.17 3.70 12.65
C PHE A 83 -5.84 4.41 11.32
N PHE A 84 -4.90 5.34 11.34
CA PHE A 84 -4.51 6.10 10.14
C PHE A 84 -3.87 5.21 9.07
N ARG A 85 -3.13 4.15 9.46
CA ARG A 85 -2.60 3.16 8.53
C ARG A 85 -3.72 2.44 7.79
N TYR A 86 -4.73 1.97 8.50
CA TYR A 86 -5.85 1.28 7.85
C TYR A 86 -6.70 2.21 7.00
N VAL A 87 -6.83 3.50 7.37
CA VAL A 87 -7.48 4.50 6.51
C VAL A 87 -6.67 4.73 5.22
N ASP A 88 -5.34 4.82 5.30
CA ASP A 88 -4.48 4.88 4.12
C ASP A 88 -4.64 3.65 3.24
N TRP A 89 -4.54 2.46 3.84
CA TRP A 89 -4.58 1.21 3.08
C TRP A 89 -5.95 0.93 2.45
N ILE A 90 -7.07 1.25 3.12
CA ILE A 90 -8.41 1.06 2.54
C ILE A 90 -8.66 1.98 1.33
N LEU A 91 -7.93 3.06 1.21
CA LEU A 91 -7.99 3.96 0.06
C LEU A 91 -6.98 3.54 -1.03
N THR A 92 -5.76 3.14 -0.66
CA THR A 92 -4.67 2.91 -1.62
C THR A 92 -4.63 1.49 -2.17
N VAL A 93 -4.93 0.45 -1.40
CA VAL A 93 -4.87 -0.94 -1.88
C VAL A 93 -5.92 -1.25 -2.96
N PRO A 94 -7.19 -0.78 -2.86
CA PRO A 94 -8.13 -0.90 -3.97
C PRO A 94 -7.66 -0.19 -5.25
N LEU A 95 -6.94 0.93 -5.13
CA LEU A 95 -6.34 1.60 -6.29
C LEU A 95 -5.20 0.77 -6.89
N MET A 96 -4.40 0.06 -6.10
CA MET A 96 -3.41 -0.89 -6.61
C MET A 96 -4.08 -2.07 -7.33
N CYS A 97 -5.23 -2.55 -6.83
CA CYS A 97 -6.05 -3.52 -7.54
C CYS A 97 -6.59 -2.96 -8.89
N LEU A 98 -6.99 -1.69 -8.90
CA LEU A 98 -7.40 -0.99 -10.13
C LEU A 98 -6.24 -0.94 -11.14
N GLU A 99 -5.00 -0.76 -10.73
CA GLU A 99 -3.86 -0.76 -11.63
C GLU A 99 -3.65 -2.10 -12.33
N PHE A 100 -3.79 -3.23 -11.62
CA PHE A 100 -3.79 -4.55 -12.27
C PHE A 100 -4.86 -4.64 -13.36
N TYR A 101 -6.09 -4.19 -13.07
CA TYR A 101 -7.16 -4.18 -14.07
C TYR A 101 -6.81 -3.27 -15.26
N LEU A 102 -6.31 -2.07 -15.02
CA LEU A 102 -6.00 -1.09 -16.07
C LEU A 102 -4.93 -1.59 -17.04
N ILE A 103 -3.84 -2.18 -16.54
CA ILE A 103 -2.79 -2.74 -17.41
C ILE A 103 -3.28 -3.96 -18.19
N LEU A 104 -4.23 -4.72 -17.66
CA LEU A 104 -4.79 -5.91 -18.29
C LEU A 104 -5.99 -5.60 -19.22
N LYS A 105 -6.49 -4.36 -19.19
CA LYS A 105 -7.58 -3.92 -20.05
C LYS A 105 -7.26 -4.08 -21.55
N VAL A 106 -5.99 -3.98 -21.90
CA VAL A 106 -5.50 -4.21 -23.27
C VAL A 106 -5.71 -5.64 -23.75
N ALA A 107 -5.77 -6.61 -22.82
CA ALA A 107 -6.04 -8.03 -23.07
C ALA A 107 -7.52 -8.39 -22.86
N GLY A 108 -8.40 -7.42 -22.70
CA GLY A 108 -9.82 -7.61 -22.54
C GLY A 108 -10.31 -7.87 -21.10
N ALA A 109 -9.55 -7.43 -20.07
CA ALA A 109 -10.00 -7.52 -18.69
C ALA A 109 -11.39 -6.88 -18.51
N LYS A 110 -12.28 -7.61 -17.86
CA LYS A 110 -13.66 -7.17 -17.58
C LYS A 110 -13.75 -6.54 -16.19
N GLN A 111 -14.76 -5.71 -15.97
CA GLN A 111 -15.02 -5.07 -14.68
C GLN A 111 -15.20 -6.06 -13.52
N ASN A 112 -15.66 -7.28 -13.81
CA ASN A 112 -15.78 -8.33 -12.79
C ASN A 112 -14.43 -8.66 -12.11
N LEU A 113 -13.33 -8.67 -12.86
CA LEU A 113 -11.99 -8.84 -12.30
C LEU A 113 -11.65 -7.72 -11.31
N LEU A 114 -11.91 -6.46 -11.70
CA LEU A 114 -11.69 -5.30 -10.85
C LEU A 114 -12.48 -5.39 -9.54
N TRP A 115 -13.79 -5.60 -9.64
CA TRP A 115 -14.66 -5.65 -8.46
C TRP A 115 -14.34 -6.82 -7.54
N LYS A 116 -13.95 -7.97 -8.11
CA LYS A 116 -13.49 -9.14 -7.36
C LYS A 116 -12.24 -8.81 -6.55
N MET A 117 -11.23 -8.18 -7.15
CA MET A 117 -9.99 -7.80 -6.45
C MET A 117 -10.24 -6.72 -5.40
N ILE A 118 -11.06 -5.71 -5.69
CA ILE A 118 -11.47 -4.68 -4.72
C ILE A 118 -12.19 -5.34 -3.53
N PHE A 119 -13.12 -6.25 -3.77
CA PHE A 119 -13.86 -6.94 -2.72
C PHE A 119 -12.92 -7.71 -1.78
N TYR A 120 -11.96 -8.47 -2.33
CA TYR A 120 -10.96 -9.15 -1.51
C TYR A 120 -10.09 -8.17 -0.72
N SER A 121 -9.68 -7.07 -1.32
CA SER A 121 -8.88 -6.06 -0.64
C SER A 121 -9.63 -5.39 0.51
N VAL A 122 -10.91 -5.10 0.34
CA VAL A 122 -11.76 -4.54 1.40
C VAL A 122 -11.94 -5.53 2.55
N ILE A 123 -12.26 -6.80 2.26
CA ILE A 123 -12.37 -7.84 3.30
C ILE A 123 -11.05 -7.95 4.06
N MET A 124 -9.92 -8.06 3.35
CA MET A 124 -8.58 -8.16 3.94
C MET A 124 -8.33 -7.02 4.95
N LEU A 125 -8.60 -5.79 4.56
CA LEU A 125 -8.29 -4.62 5.36
C LEU A 125 -9.27 -4.41 6.51
N VAL A 126 -10.57 -4.58 6.27
CA VAL A 126 -11.60 -4.44 7.32
C VAL A 126 -11.39 -5.49 8.41
N THR A 127 -11.20 -6.75 8.04
CA THR A 127 -10.98 -7.81 9.03
C THR A 127 -9.63 -7.66 9.73
N GLY A 128 -8.58 -7.23 9.03
CA GLY A 128 -7.30 -6.88 9.64
C GLY A 128 -7.44 -5.79 10.70
N TYR A 129 -8.15 -4.71 10.38
CA TYR A 129 -8.42 -3.63 11.33
C TYR A 129 -9.20 -4.11 12.56
N PHE A 130 -10.25 -4.91 12.34
CA PHE A 130 -11.03 -5.45 13.46
C PHE A 130 -10.17 -6.25 14.43
N GLY A 131 -9.28 -7.10 13.94
CA GLY A 131 -8.41 -7.89 14.81
C GLY A 131 -7.32 -7.07 15.51
N GLU A 132 -6.75 -6.07 14.83
CA GLU A 132 -5.66 -5.28 15.40
C GLU A 132 -6.14 -4.19 16.37
N ALA A 133 -7.29 -3.57 16.09
CA ALA A 133 -7.75 -2.39 16.82
C ALA A 133 -9.04 -2.59 17.63
N VAL A 134 -9.97 -3.45 17.20
CA VAL A 134 -11.33 -3.52 17.76
C VAL A 134 -11.52 -4.74 18.65
N ASP A 135 -11.27 -5.94 18.12
CA ASP A 135 -11.50 -7.22 18.80
C ASP A 135 -10.18 -7.97 19.02
N LYS A 136 -9.30 -7.35 19.79
CA LYS A 136 -7.96 -7.87 20.10
C LYS A 136 -7.93 -9.29 20.69
N PRO A 137 -8.86 -9.71 21.56
CA PRO A 137 -8.89 -11.09 22.04
C PRO A 137 -9.02 -12.15 20.95
N ASN A 138 -9.70 -11.82 19.85
CA ASN A 138 -9.91 -12.70 18.70
C ASN A 138 -9.05 -12.32 17.49
N ALA A 139 -7.97 -11.57 17.69
CA ALA A 139 -7.09 -11.08 16.61
C ALA A 139 -6.66 -12.19 15.66
N TRP A 140 -6.29 -13.37 16.17
CA TRP A 140 -5.86 -14.48 15.33
C TRP A 140 -6.93 -14.96 14.32
N MET A 141 -8.22 -14.93 14.71
CA MET A 141 -9.32 -15.31 13.81
C MET A 141 -9.52 -14.25 12.72
N TRP A 142 -9.54 -12.99 13.12
CA TRP A 142 -9.64 -11.87 12.17
C TRP A 142 -8.45 -11.86 11.20
N GLY A 143 -7.23 -12.10 11.71
CA GLY A 143 -6.03 -12.23 10.90
C GLY A 143 -6.10 -13.39 9.92
N LEU A 144 -6.71 -14.53 10.30
CA LEU A 144 -6.93 -15.66 9.40
C LEU A 144 -7.85 -15.28 8.23
N VAL A 145 -8.98 -14.61 8.51
CA VAL A 145 -9.91 -14.16 7.46
C VAL A 145 -9.23 -13.14 6.53
N SER A 146 -8.50 -12.19 7.11
CA SER A 146 -7.69 -11.23 6.36
C SER A 146 -6.65 -11.94 5.47
N GLY A 147 -5.95 -12.93 6.00
CA GLY A 147 -4.97 -13.73 5.26
C GLY A 147 -5.59 -14.52 4.12
N ILE A 148 -6.77 -15.12 4.31
CA ILE A 148 -7.50 -15.82 3.23
C ILE A 148 -7.82 -14.84 2.09
N ALA A 149 -8.30 -13.64 2.40
CA ALA A 149 -8.59 -12.62 1.39
C ALA A 149 -7.31 -12.14 0.67
N TYR A 150 -6.20 -11.97 1.39
CA TYR A 150 -4.89 -11.69 0.78
C TYR A 150 -4.47 -12.78 -0.20
N PHE A 151 -4.53 -14.05 0.21
CA PHE A 151 -4.17 -15.16 -0.67
C PHE A 151 -5.13 -15.35 -1.84
N ALA A 152 -6.40 -14.90 -1.73
CA ALA A 152 -7.31 -14.85 -2.85
C ALA A 152 -6.85 -13.84 -3.92
N ILE A 153 -6.32 -12.66 -3.51
CA ILE A 153 -5.70 -11.70 -4.43
C ILE A 153 -4.45 -12.33 -5.07
N VAL A 154 -3.57 -12.93 -4.27
CA VAL A 154 -2.35 -13.60 -4.77
C VAL A 154 -2.71 -14.68 -5.79
N TYR A 155 -3.70 -15.53 -5.49
CA TYR A 155 -4.17 -16.55 -6.44
C TYR A 155 -4.63 -15.92 -7.76
N GLU A 156 -5.42 -14.85 -7.69
CA GLU A 156 -5.96 -14.19 -8.89
C GLU A 156 -4.86 -13.66 -9.81
N ILE A 157 -3.84 -13.02 -9.24
CA ILE A 157 -2.77 -12.41 -10.03
C ILE A 157 -1.70 -13.41 -10.49
N TRP A 158 -1.52 -14.55 -9.78
CA TRP A 158 -0.51 -15.57 -10.15
C TRP A 158 -1.06 -16.73 -10.98
N MET A 159 -2.30 -17.16 -10.76
CA MET A 159 -2.91 -18.36 -11.34
C MET A 159 -4.30 -18.14 -11.91
N GLY A 160 -4.98 -17.05 -11.50
CA GLY A 160 -6.36 -16.76 -11.86
C GLY A 160 -6.52 -16.10 -13.23
N GLU A 161 -7.60 -15.32 -13.36
CA GLU A 161 -7.96 -14.61 -14.59
C GLU A 161 -6.93 -13.54 -14.96
N ALA A 162 -6.41 -12.80 -13.97
CA ALA A 162 -5.42 -11.77 -14.19
C ALA A 162 -4.13 -12.32 -14.80
N SER A 163 -3.64 -13.46 -14.32
CA SER A 163 -2.45 -14.14 -14.88
C SER A 163 -2.65 -14.58 -16.33
N LYS A 164 -3.83 -15.13 -16.64
CA LYS A 164 -4.17 -15.59 -18.01
C LYS A 164 -4.24 -14.40 -18.99
N LEU A 165 -4.85 -13.31 -18.57
CA LEU A 165 -4.92 -12.07 -19.36
C LEU A 165 -3.52 -11.47 -19.59
N ALA A 166 -2.66 -11.47 -18.56
CA ALA A 166 -1.29 -11.01 -18.70
C ALA A 166 -0.50 -11.86 -19.72
N ALA A 167 -0.66 -13.19 -19.67
CA ALA A 167 -0.05 -14.09 -20.63
C ALA A 167 -0.55 -13.83 -22.05
N THR A 168 -1.84 -13.57 -22.23
CA THR A 168 -2.44 -13.21 -23.53
C THR A 168 -1.91 -11.87 -24.05
N ALA A 169 -1.75 -10.86 -23.18
CA ALA A 169 -1.19 -9.57 -23.56
C ALA A 169 0.28 -9.68 -24.01
N GLY A 170 1.05 -10.56 -23.36
CA GLY A 170 2.48 -10.77 -23.67
C GLY A 170 3.37 -9.55 -23.42
N GLY A 171 4.57 -9.57 -23.98
CA GLY A 171 5.50 -8.44 -24.07
C GLY A 171 5.70 -7.65 -22.78
N ASN A 172 5.61 -6.32 -22.92
CA ASN A 172 5.83 -5.37 -21.82
C ASN A 172 4.76 -5.49 -20.72
N VAL A 173 3.51 -5.82 -21.08
CA VAL A 173 2.41 -5.99 -20.09
C VAL A 173 2.64 -7.22 -19.22
N LEU A 174 3.01 -8.35 -19.81
CA LEU A 174 3.33 -9.56 -19.04
C LEU A 174 4.52 -9.34 -18.10
N SER A 175 5.54 -8.64 -18.57
CA SER A 175 6.71 -8.31 -17.74
C SER A 175 6.35 -7.42 -16.56
N ALA A 176 5.58 -6.36 -16.78
CA ALA A 176 5.10 -5.48 -15.72
C ALA A 176 4.20 -6.23 -14.73
N HIS A 177 3.24 -7.01 -15.22
CA HIS A 177 2.36 -7.82 -14.39
C HIS A 177 3.15 -8.75 -13.44
N LYS A 178 4.17 -9.46 -13.96
CA LYS A 178 5.02 -10.35 -13.14
C LYS A 178 5.75 -9.58 -12.02
N ILE A 179 6.28 -8.38 -12.32
CA ILE A 179 6.94 -7.55 -11.32
C ILE A 179 5.93 -7.12 -10.24
N LEU A 180 4.74 -6.67 -10.65
CA LEU A 180 3.68 -6.30 -9.71
C LEU A 180 3.21 -7.47 -8.84
N CYS A 181 3.16 -8.69 -9.40
CA CYS A 181 2.87 -9.90 -8.63
C CYS A 181 3.90 -10.13 -7.51
N TRP A 182 5.19 -9.85 -7.75
CA TRP A 182 6.22 -9.93 -6.71
C TRP A 182 6.06 -8.85 -5.64
N PHE A 183 5.68 -7.62 -6.00
CA PHE A 183 5.34 -6.59 -5.02
C PHE A 183 4.20 -7.03 -4.10
N VAL A 184 3.16 -7.69 -4.64
CA VAL A 184 2.06 -8.20 -3.84
C VAL A 184 2.49 -9.40 -3.01
N LEU A 185 3.17 -10.38 -3.57
CA LEU A 185 3.52 -11.61 -2.84
C LEU A 185 4.58 -11.37 -1.76
N VAL A 186 5.64 -10.64 -2.09
CA VAL A 186 6.78 -10.41 -1.17
C VAL A 186 6.63 -9.07 -0.45
N GLY A 187 6.34 -8.01 -1.18
CA GLY A 187 6.23 -6.67 -0.61
C GLY A 187 5.08 -6.55 0.39
N TRP A 188 3.92 -7.17 0.11
CA TRP A 188 2.79 -7.13 1.03
C TRP A 188 2.87 -8.19 2.15
N ALA A 189 3.75 -9.19 2.05
CA ALA A 189 3.91 -10.18 3.12
C ALA A 189 4.35 -9.57 4.46
N ILE A 190 4.95 -8.37 4.43
CA ILE A 190 5.35 -7.66 5.64
C ILE A 190 4.15 -7.27 6.52
N TYR A 191 2.97 -7.04 5.92
CA TYR A 191 1.78 -6.61 6.67
C TYR A 191 1.19 -7.73 7.52
N PRO A 192 0.92 -8.95 7.01
CA PRO A 192 0.51 -10.06 7.87
C PRO A 192 1.58 -10.46 8.88
N LEU A 193 2.88 -10.39 8.55
CA LEU A 193 3.95 -10.63 9.52
C LEU A 193 3.95 -9.60 10.64
N GLY A 194 3.80 -8.32 10.30
CA GLY A 194 3.71 -7.25 11.28
C GLY A 194 2.44 -7.33 12.12
N TYR A 195 1.31 -7.72 11.53
CA TYR A 195 0.08 -8.01 12.25
C TYR A 195 0.32 -9.09 13.33
N MET A 196 1.00 -10.18 12.96
CA MET A 196 1.32 -11.26 13.90
C MET A 196 2.29 -10.82 15.01
N LEU A 197 3.21 -9.90 14.74
CA LEU A 197 4.11 -9.32 15.74
C LEU A 197 3.44 -8.30 16.65
N GLY A 198 2.38 -7.63 16.16
CA GLY A 198 1.62 -6.60 16.89
C GLY A 198 0.42 -7.12 17.69
N THR A 199 -0.04 -8.35 17.42
CA THR A 199 -1.24 -8.91 18.04
C THR A 199 -0.96 -10.20 18.81
N ASP A 200 -1.93 -10.62 19.64
CA ASP A 200 -1.86 -11.88 20.38
C ASP A 200 -2.51 -13.03 19.59
N GLY A 201 -1.87 -14.20 19.60
CA GLY A 201 -2.37 -15.39 18.95
C GLY A 201 -1.46 -16.60 19.18
N TRP A 202 -1.79 -17.71 18.55
CA TRP A 202 -0.99 -18.94 18.60
C TRP A 202 0.46 -18.74 18.09
N TYR A 203 0.68 -17.74 17.27
CA TYR A 203 1.98 -17.38 16.70
C TYR A 203 2.88 -16.60 17.66
N THR A 204 2.33 -16.02 18.74
CA THR A 204 3.09 -15.17 19.68
C THR A 204 4.23 -15.93 20.35
N SER A 205 4.05 -17.23 20.63
CA SER A 205 5.10 -18.09 21.19
C SER A 205 6.25 -18.38 20.21
N ILE A 206 6.02 -18.24 18.91
CA ILE A 206 6.99 -18.53 17.85
C ILE A 206 7.71 -17.25 17.43
N LEU A 207 6.97 -16.18 17.19
CA LEU A 207 7.49 -14.93 16.60
C LEU A 207 7.86 -13.88 17.64
N GLY A 208 7.30 -13.96 18.85
CA GLY A 208 7.41 -12.91 19.87
C GLY A 208 6.53 -11.70 19.57
N LYS A 209 6.81 -10.60 20.25
CA LYS A 209 6.17 -9.28 20.02
C LYS A 209 7.24 -8.26 19.62
N GLY A 210 6.91 -7.33 18.74
CA GLY A 210 7.85 -6.31 18.28
C GLY A 210 7.16 -5.06 17.73
N ASN A 211 7.88 -3.96 17.76
CA ASN A 211 7.47 -2.75 17.05
C ASN A 211 7.83 -2.89 15.57
N VAL A 212 6.82 -2.77 14.73
CA VAL A 212 6.94 -2.95 13.27
C VAL A 212 6.81 -1.64 12.49
N ASP A 213 6.67 -0.50 13.17
CA ASP A 213 6.41 0.79 12.52
C ASP A 213 7.50 1.17 11.52
N VAL A 214 8.78 1.00 11.86
CA VAL A 214 9.90 1.27 10.93
C VAL A 214 9.79 0.40 9.68
N ALA A 215 9.53 -0.90 9.88
CA ALA A 215 9.42 -1.85 8.77
C ALA A 215 8.22 -1.51 7.88
N TYR A 216 7.05 -1.20 8.47
CA TYR A 216 5.88 -0.75 7.75
C TYR A 216 6.15 0.54 6.96
N ASN A 217 6.79 1.53 7.58
CA ASN A 217 7.04 2.82 6.94
C ASN A 217 7.95 2.69 5.71
N ILE A 218 8.99 1.87 5.81
CA ILE A 218 9.92 1.62 4.70
C ILE A 218 9.23 0.79 3.60
N ALA A 219 8.57 -0.30 3.99
CA ALA A 219 7.91 -1.19 3.03
C ALA A 219 6.78 -0.50 2.28
N ASP A 220 5.98 0.31 2.98
CA ASP A 220 4.85 1.02 2.38
C ASP A 220 5.33 2.02 1.31
N ALA A 221 6.39 2.79 1.63
CA ALA A 221 7.00 3.70 0.66
C ALA A 221 7.58 2.95 -0.56
N ILE A 222 8.34 1.86 -0.33
CA ILE A 222 8.90 1.04 -1.41
C ILE A 222 7.80 0.42 -2.26
N ASN A 223 6.79 -0.17 -1.63
CA ASN A 223 5.69 -0.83 -2.34
C ASN A 223 4.90 0.16 -3.21
N LYS A 224 4.50 1.30 -2.68
CA LYS A 224 3.67 2.26 -3.42
C LYS A 224 4.46 2.98 -4.52
N ILE A 225 5.66 3.44 -4.20
CA ILE A 225 6.52 4.11 -5.18
C ILE A 225 6.99 3.11 -6.25
N GLY A 226 7.48 1.95 -5.84
CA GLY A 226 7.96 0.91 -6.75
C GLY A 226 6.87 0.40 -7.67
N PHE A 227 5.66 0.17 -7.14
CA PHE A 227 4.49 -0.21 -7.93
C PHE A 227 4.20 0.83 -9.03
N GLY A 228 4.13 2.11 -8.66
CA GLY A 228 3.91 3.20 -9.60
C GLY A 228 5.04 3.33 -10.65
N LEU A 229 6.29 3.12 -10.26
CA LEU A 229 7.42 3.13 -11.22
C LEU A 229 7.36 1.98 -12.23
N VAL A 230 6.83 0.82 -11.85
CA VAL A 230 6.57 -0.29 -12.79
C VAL A 230 5.51 0.12 -13.81
N ILE A 231 4.42 0.74 -13.36
CA ILE A 231 3.36 1.28 -14.25
C ILE A 231 3.92 2.36 -15.17
N TYR A 232 4.70 3.30 -14.65
CA TYR A 232 5.36 4.33 -15.43
C TYR A 232 6.29 3.73 -16.52
N SER A 233 7.12 2.76 -16.12
CA SER A 233 8.02 2.07 -17.05
C SER A 233 7.28 1.34 -18.16
N LEU A 234 6.16 0.68 -17.82
CA LEU A 234 5.27 0.06 -18.80
C LEU A 234 4.71 1.08 -19.79
N ALA A 235 4.21 2.23 -19.28
CA ALA A 235 3.67 3.28 -20.10
C ALA A 235 4.71 3.84 -21.09
N VAL A 236 5.94 4.10 -20.63
CA VAL A 236 7.06 4.58 -21.46
C VAL A 236 7.44 3.57 -22.55
N LYS A 237 7.57 2.28 -22.19
CA LYS A 237 7.96 1.24 -23.15
C LYS A 237 6.89 1.03 -24.22
N SER A 238 5.62 1.09 -23.83
CA SER A 238 4.49 0.85 -24.74
C SER A 238 4.18 2.02 -25.69
N GLN A 239 4.84 3.15 -25.53
CA GLN A 239 4.76 4.27 -26.51
C GLN A 239 5.80 4.15 -27.64
N LYS A 240 6.79 3.27 -27.47
CA LYS A 240 7.85 3.05 -28.45
C LYS A 240 7.53 1.93 -29.43
N ASP A 241 6.51 1.11 -29.09
CA ASP A 241 5.97 0.04 -29.92
C ASP A 241 4.77 0.55 -30.74
#